data_de68f58d1bfd94220609755043c831a5
#
_entry.id   de68f58d1bfd94220609755043c831a5
#
_cell.length_a   1.000
_cell.length_b   1.000
_cell.length_c   1.000
_cell.angle_alpha   90.00
_cell.angle_beta   90.00
_cell.angle_gamma   90.00
#
_symmetry.space_group_name_H-M   'P 1'
#
loop_
_entity.id
_entity.type
_entity.pdbx_description
1 polymer ?
#
loop_
_entity_poly.entity_id
_entity_poly.type
_entity_poly.pdbx_seq_one_letter_code
_entity_poly.pdbx_strand_id
1 'polypeptide(L)'
;QISESENITKNYADNLINSGDIEIGILKNSAKDKIGISLNDLTKHMLIVGTPGSGKTTFSVSLLDRLWKEFNIPFLVIEPAKNEYRALIQSIPDLQIFTPGKSFISPFVFNPFVPPENVKLETYKSTLKTAFAAAVSMSTPLDKIFEEAINNCYSDFRWLDTYTSKDRGGIFNIADFIQCFQNTFDEIGYTGDAKNIGRAGVVRLRSLENLFDNYYSIPIQDLLQKPTVIELAAIENSDQKALIISLLLLSILAYVNSNYVGIGSLKNVILLEEAHVLLDATSNVGQGDANPSVIARNLLKRMLAEIRSYGVGIIVADQSPRKVSTDVVALTDMKMVFRLVEATDKQIIADSMNMNEMQEERLARLKPGEAFLFFNKLDSPEEVITPDYRIQNNIDVTLSDQDISELITYWNDKMEKLKPYPECEEIVYCKKCCCYERRILAKEIARRIFVKNFNKGMKDFEVIKGVFAKISRLTKNELNDEEFSQELLACVKVHLWRRIVYGTGIGVNKRIIHNSLRKS
;
A
#
# COMPACT_ATOMS: atom_id res chain seq x y z
N GLN A 1 -45.94 6.84 30.01
CA GLN A 1 -45.06 5.95 29.16
C GLN A 1 -44.14 6.75 28.21
N ILE A 2 -44.57 7.90 27.66
CA ILE A 2 -43.71 8.75 26.80
C ILE A 2 -42.64 9.47 27.62
N SER A 3 -42.92 9.88 28.86
CA SER A 3 -41.98 10.57 29.74
C SER A 3 -40.88 9.66 30.33
N GLU A 4 -41.11 8.36 30.44
CA GLU A 4 -40.11 7.39 30.89
C GLU A 4 -39.12 7.00 29.79
N SER A 5 -39.59 6.88 28.53
CA SER A 5 -38.70 6.64 27.39
C SER A 5 -37.79 7.82 27.10
N GLU A 6 -38.28 9.05 27.21
CA GLU A 6 -37.46 10.27 27.07
C GLU A 6 -36.43 10.42 28.21
N ASN A 7 -36.74 9.98 29.42
CA ASN A 7 -35.77 10.00 30.53
C ASN A 7 -34.72 8.90 30.44
N ILE A 8 -35.02 7.74 29.86
CA ILE A 8 -34.07 6.65 29.65
C ILE A 8 -33.11 7.03 28.53
N THR A 9 -33.58 7.60 27.42
CA THR A 9 -32.74 8.11 26.33
C THR A 9 -31.82 9.26 26.76
N LYS A 10 -32.33 10.17 27.60
CA LYS A 10 -31.51 11.25 28.15
C LYS A 10 -30.41 10.74 29.08
N ASN A 11 -30.66 9.75 29.93
CA ASN A 11 -29.67 9.16 30.82
C ASN A 11 -28.57 8.36 30.05
N TYR A 12 -28.91 7.75 28.91
CA TYR A 12 -27.91 7.05 28.08
C TYR A 12 -27.02 8.04 27.32
N ALA A 13 -27.60 9.08 26.77
CA ALA A 13 -26.85 10.18 26.15
C ALA A 13 -25.96 10.89 27.19
N ASP A 14 -26.47 11.18 28.37
CA ASP A 14 -25.72 11.83 29.45
C ASP A 14 -24.54 11.00 29.96
N ASN A 15 -24.59 9.67 29.89
CA ASN A 15 -23.47 8.79 30.24
C ASN A 15 -22.41 8.70 29.13
N LEU A 16 -22.75 8.87 27.85
CA LEU A 16 -21.83 8.93 26.73
C LEU A 16 -21.17 10.30 26.58
N ILE A 17 -21.85 11.35 27.01
CA ILE A 17 -21.42 12.76 26.97
C ILE A 17 -20.15 13.01 27.79
N ASN A 18 -19.84 12.19 28.80
CA ASN A 18 -18.68 12.39 29.67
C ASN A 18 -17.78 11.16 29.86
N SER A 19 -18.01 10.05 29.15
CA SER A 19 -17.34 8.76 29.41
C SER A 19 -16.58 8.15 28.24
N GLY A 20 -16.49 8.82 27.09
CA GLY A 20 -15.68 8.36 25.96
C GLY A 20 -14.19 8.63 26.18
N ASP A 21 -13.33 7.69 25.79
CA ASP A 21 -11.88 7.85 25.89
C ASP A 21 -11.39 9.01 25.02
N ILE A 22 -11.98 9.17 23.81
CA ILE A 22 -11.59 10.20 22.83
C ILE A 22 -12.77 11.15 22.60
N GLU A 23 -12.54 12.43 22.83
CA GLU A 23 -13.49 13.50 22.50
C GLU A 23 -13.60 13.66 20.99
N ILE A 24 -14.82 13.57 20.45
CA ILE A 24 -15.12 13.75 19.02
C ILE A 24 -15.52 15.19 18.71
N GLY A 25 -16.22 15.83 19.61
CA GLY A 25 -16.72 17.19 19.44
C GLY A 25 -17.67 17.62 20.53
N ILE A 26 -18.42 18.71 20.26
CA ILE A 26 -19.41 19.29 21.16
C ILE A 26 -20.78 19.06 20.53
N LEU A 27 -21.76 18.64 21.33
CA LEU A 27 -23.15 18.51 20.87
C LEU A 27 -23.71 19.89 20.50
N LYS A 28 -24.31 20.00 19.34
CA LYS A 28 -24.82 21.29 18.85
C LYS A 28 -25.97 21.82 19.69
N ASN A 29 -26.79 20.92 20.22
CA ASN A 29 -27.94 21.28 21.05
C ASN A 29 -27.57 21.64 22.49
N SER A 30 -26.32 21.42 22.89
CA SER A 30 -25.78 21.75 24.20
C SER A 30 -24.35 22.24 24.09
N ALA A 31 -24.17 23.55 24.07
CA ALA A 31 -22.85 24.20 23.84
C ALA A 31 -21.76 23.81 24.88
N LYS A 32 -22.09 23.02 25.89
CA LYS A 32 -21.17 22.59 26.95
C LYS A 32 -20.92 21.08 26.98
N ASP A 33 -21.76 20.29 26.30
CA ASP A 33 -21.67 18.85 26.41
C ASP A 33 -20.78 18.29 25.33
N LYS A 34 -19.69 17.67 25.77
CA LYS A 34 -18.73 17.01 24.90
C LYS A 34 -19.21 15.59 24.63
N ILE A 35 -19.06 15.14 23.40
CA ILE A 35 -19.32 13.76 23.03
C ILE A 35 -18.00 13.06 22.70
N GLY A 36 -17.82 11.86 23.24
CA GLY A 36 -16.65 11.02 23.03
C GLY A 36 -17.02 9.60 22.61
N ILE A 37 -16.03 8.87 22.15
CA ILE A 37 -16.11 7.45 21.79
C ILE A 37 -15.09 6.67 22.60
N SER A 38 -15.35 5.40 22.86
CA SER A 38 -14.32 4.53 23.44
C SER A 38 -13.35 4.05 22.36
N LEU A 39 -12.08 3.78 22.75
CA LEU A 39 -11.08 3.20 21.84
C LEU A 39 -11.58 1.93 21.17
N ASN A 40 -12.32 1.10 21.92
CA ASN A 40 -12.84 -0.15 21.37
C ASN A 40 -13.95 0.04 20.33
N ASP A 41 -14.64 1.18 20.32
CA ASP A 41 -15.64 1.44 19.28
C ASP A 41 -14.97 1.56 17.89
N LEU A 42 -13.73 2.06 17.83
CA LEU A 42 -12.98 2.13 16.57
C LEU A 42 -12.67 0.77 15.96
N THR A 43 -12.62 -0.32 16.75
CA THR A 43 -12.43 -1.68 16.19
C THR A 43 -13.60 -2.10 15.31
N LYS A 44 -14.77 -1.48 15.46
CA LYS A 44 -15.96 -1.74 14.64
C LYS A 44 -16.00 -0.92 13.35
N HIS A 45 -14.93 -0.22 13.07
CA HIS A 45 -14.70 0.60 11.89
C HIS A 45 -15.54 1.88 11.82
N MET A 46 -15.01 2.88 11.11
CA MET A 46 -15.64 4.18 10.95
C MET A 46 -15.71 4.56 9.47
N LEU A 47 -16.84 5.14 9.07
CA LEU A 47 -17.01 5.80 7.79
C LEU A 47 -17.04 7.32 8.00
N ILE A 48 -16.23 8.04 7.25
CA ILE A 48 -16.21 9.52 7.23
C ILE A 48 -16.56 9.98 5.82
N VAL A 49 -17.70 10.64 5.65
CA VAL A 49 -18.12 11.15 4.34
C VAL A 49 -18.52 12.61 4.39
N GLY A 50 -18.40 13.29 3.24
CA GLY A 50 -18.80 14.68 3.08
C GLY A 50 -18.11 15.38 1.92
N THR A 51 -18.68 16.47 1.44
CA THR A 51 -18.12 17.27 0.32
C THR A 51 -16.74 17.83 0.65
N PRO A 52 -15.92 18.21 -0.36
CA PRO A 52 -14.66 18.92 -0.15
C PRO A 52 -14.86 20.17 0.71
N GLY A 53 -13.93 20.45 1.61
CA GLY A 53 -13.98 21.61 2.50
C GLY A 53 -14.99 21.52 3.65
N SER A 54 -15.67 20.39 3.85
CA SER A 54 -16.65 20.23 4.93
C SER A 54 -16.04 19.95 6.31
N GLY A 55 -14.74 19.61 6.41
CA GLY A 55 -14.04 19.37 7.66
C GLY A 55 -13.56 17.92 7.89
N LYS A 56 -13.78 17.00 6.93
CA LYS A 56 -13.36 15.59 7.03
C LYS A 56 -11.89 15.43 7.43
N THR A 57 -10.97 15.96 6.64
CA THR A 57 -9.53 15.81 6.88
C THR A 57 -9.11 16.48 8.19
N THR A 58 -9.69 17.63 8.53
CA THR A 58 -9.45 18.31 9.82
C THR A 58 -9.85 17.42 11.00
N PHE A 59 -11.01 16.78 10.92
CA PHE A 59 -11.47 15.81 11.92
C PHE A 59 -10.56 14.58 11.97
N SER A 60 -10.22 13.97 10.83
CA SER A 60 -9.36 12.80 10.76
C SER A 60 -7.98 13.08 11.37
N VAL A 61 -7.37 14.22 11.03
CA VAL A 61 -6.08 14.66 11.60
C VAL A 61 -6.18 14.81 13.12
N SER A 62 -7.26 15.44 13.63
CA SER A 62 -7.50 15.57 15.06
C SER A 62 -7.60 14.23 15.76
N LEU A 63 -8.38 13.30 15.19
CA LEU A 63 -8.57 11.96 15.75
C LEU A 63 -7.25 11.19 15.81
N LEU A 64 -6.47 11.18 14.73
CA LEU A 64 -5.20 10.47 14.64
C LEU A 64 -4.14 11.03 15.59
N ASP A 65 -4.04 12.35 15.70
CA ASP A 65 -3.09 12.99 16.61
C ASP A 65 -3.39 12.63 18.08
N ARG A 66 -4.66 12.66 18.47
CA ARG A 66 -5.09 12.24 19.81
C ARG A 66 -4.86 10.76 20.08
N LEU A 67 -5.17 9.89 19.12
CA LEU A 67 -4.90 8.45 19.22
C LEU A 67 -3.44 8.18 19.58
N TRP A 68 -2.52 8.88 18.95
CA TRP A 68 -1.10 8.72 19.25
C TRP A 68 -0.68 9.38 20.55
N LYS A 69 -0.99 10.65 20.75
CA LYS A 69 -0.48 11.43 21.90
C LYS A 69 -1.10 11.04 23.24
N GLU A 70 -2.40 10.77 23.25
CA GLU A 70 -3.13 10.49 24.50
C GLU A 70 -3.13 8.99 24.85
N PHE A 71 -3.11 8.11 23.84
CA PHE A 71 -3.30 6.68 24.02
C PHE A 71 -2.16 5.81 23.49
N ASN A 72 -1.19 6.41 22.80
CA ASN A 72 -0.10 5.69 22.14
C ASN A 72 -0.59 4.61 21.16
N ILE A 73 -1.73 4.86 20.50
CA ILE A 73 -2.30 4.01 19.46
C ILE A 73 -1.72 4.45 18.12
N PRO A 74 -0.89 3.62 17.46
CA PRO A 74 -0.34 3.93 16.16
C PRO A 74 -1.41 3.89 15.07
N PHE A 75 -1.14 4.59 13.98
CA PHE A 75 -2.01 4.61 12.83
C PHE A 75 -1.24 4.52 11.51
N LEU A 76 -1.92 4.01 10.49
CA LEU A 76 -1.45 4.01 9.11
C LEU A 76 -2.46 4.77 8.25
N VAL A 77 -2.02 5.84 7.60
CA VAL A 77 -2.82 6.58 6.61
C VAL A 77 -2.37 6.19 5.21
N ILE A 78 -3.31 5.85 4.34
CA ILE A 78 -3.10 5.66 2.90
C ILE A 78 -3.83 6.79 2.18
N GLU A 79 -3.06 7.71 1.59
CA GLU A 79 -3.55 8.93 0.96
C GLU A 79 -3.29 8.93 -0.56
N PRO A 80 -4.30 8.55 -1.39
CA PRO A 80 -4.10 8.35 -2.83
C PRO A 80 -4.01 9.63 -3.66
N ALA A 81 -4.61 10.73 -3.20
CA ALA A 81 -4.85 11.89 -4.06
C ALA A 81 -4.19 13.20 -3.60
N LYS A 82 -3.93 13.33 -2.31
CA LYS A 82 -3.44 14.57 -1.69
C LYS A 82 -2.26 14.27 -0.78
N ASN A 83 -1.73 15.29 -0.10
CA ASN A 83 -0.65 15.21 0.87
C ASN A 83 -1.00 16.04 2.12
N GLU A 84 -2.22 15.88 2.63
CA GLU A 84 -2.73 16.70 3.74
C GLU A 84 -2.28 16.17 5.11
N TYR A 85 -2.11 14.84 5.26
CA TYR A 85 -1.76 14.20 6.52
C TYR A 85 -0.29 14.36 6.92
N ARG A 86 0.58 14.77 5.97
CA ARG A 86 1.99 15.11 6.29
C ARG A 86 2.10 16.23 7.34
N ALA A 87 1.09 17.07 7.46
CA ALA A 87 1.04 18.14 8.46
C ALA A 87 1.18 17.61 9.89
N LEU A 88 0.79 16.36 10.16
CA LEU A 88 0.94 15.72 11.46
C LEU A 88 2.39 15.63 11.95
N ILE A 89 3.40 15.69 11.06
CA ILE A 89 4.81 15.64 11.49
C ILE A 89 5.19 16.81 12.41
N GLN A 90 4.48 17.93 12.31
CA GLN A 90 4.70 19.11 13.17
C GLN A 90 4.28 18.84 14.62
N SER A 91 3.32 17.94 14.82
CA SER A 91 2.79 17.60 16.13
C SER A 91 3.24 16.20 16.60
N ILE A 92 3.67 15.35 15.69
CA ILE A 92 4.15 13.98 15.91
C ILE A 92 5.54 13.84 15.28
N PRO A 93 6.64 14.16 15.98
CA PRO A 93 7.99 14.08 15.42
C PRO A 93 8.41 12.68 14.96
N ASP A 94 7.81 11.63 15.53
CA ASP A 94 8.06 10.22 15.17
C ASP A 94 7.25 9.75 13.95
N LEU A 95 6.47 10.62 13.33
CA LEU A 95 5.67 10.29 12.15
C LEU A 95 6.56 9.80 11.01
N GLN A 96 6.24 8.64 10.47
CA GLN A 96 6.86 8.11 9.26
C GLN A 96 6.04 8.53 8.05
N ILE A 97 6.69 9.11 7.04
CA ILE A 97 6.04 9.46 5.78
C ILE A 97 6.79 8.77 4.66
N PHE A 98 6.06 8.06 3.80
CA PHE A 98 6.60 7.43 2.60
C PHE A 98 5.93 7.99 1.37
N THR A 99 6.74 8.24 0.32
CA THR A 99 6.30 8.93 -0.91
C THR A 99 6.57 8.06 -2.15
N PRO A 100 5.78 6.98 -2.39
CA PRO A 100 5.89 6.20 -3.61
C PRO A 100 5.83 7.09 -4.85
N GLY A 101 6.76 6.87 -5.80
CA GLY A 101 6.90 7.72 -6.98
C GLY A 101 7.81 8.94 -6.80
N LYS A 102 8.17 9.30 -5.55
CA LYS A 102 9.12 10.39 -5.22
C LYS A 102 10.24 9.86 -4.32
N SER A 103 11.07 8.98 -4.86
CA SER A 103 12.13 8.30 -4.09
C SER A 103 13.20 9.23 -3.51
N PHE A 104 13.28 10.47 -3.98
CA PHE A 104 14.21 11.49 -3.49
C PHE A 104 13.74 12.16 -2.19
N ILE A 105 12.45 12.03 -1.84
CA ILE A 105 11.90 12.59 -0.58
C ILE A 105 11.97 11.53 0.51
N SER A 106 11.14 10.50 0.43
CA SER A 106 11.10 9.37 1.34
C SER A 106 10.67 8.13 0.58
N PRO A 107 11.62 7.30 0.12
CA PRO A 107 11.28 6.17 -0.72
C PRO A 107 10.37 5.17 0.00
N PHE A 108 9.31 4.74 -0.68
CA PHE A 108 8.51 3.59 -0.26
C PHE A 108 9.08 2.34 -0.91
N VAL A 109 9.83 1.58 -0.14
CA VAL A 109 10.46 0.35 -0.59
C VAL A 109 9.57 -0.82 -0.21
N PHE A 110 8.98 -1.44 -1.22
CA PHE A 110 8.08 -2.57 -1.05
C PHE A 110 8.36 -3.64 -2.10
N ASN A 111 8.79 -4.81 -1.66
CA ASN A 111 8.94 -5.98 -2.53
C ASN A 111 7.73 -6.89 -2.34
N PRO A 112 6.81 -6.98 -3.34
CA PRO A 112 5.60 -7.76 -3.21
C PRO A 112 5.86 -9.28 -3.08
N PHE A 113 7.06 -9.75 -3.42
CA PHE A 113 7.39 -11.18 -3.38
C PHE A 113 7.99 -11.64 -2.04
N VAL A 114 8.21 -10.74 -1.09
CA VAL A 114 8.65 -11.10 0.27
C VAL A 114 7.43 -11.26 1.16
N PRO A 115 7.14 -12.49 1.65
CA PRO A 115 6.04 -12.67 2.58
C PRO A 115 6.20 -11.80 3.83
N PRO A 116 5.13 -11.25 4.39
CA PRO A 116 5.19 -10.60 5.70
C PRO A 116 5.69 -11.56 6.79
N GLU A 117 6.15 -11.00 7.90
CA GLU A 117 6.72 -11.78 8.99
C GLU A 117 5.74 -12.86 9.51
N ASN A 118 6.24 -14.08 9.70
CA ASN A 118 5.50 -15.27 10.14
C ASN A 118 4.37 -15.74 9.20
N VAL A 119 4.23 -15.14 8.00
CA VAL A 119 3.29 -15.63 6.99
C VAL A 119 3.95 -16.71 6.15
N LYS A 120 3.29 -17.87 6.02
CA LYS A 120 3.78 -18.97 5.18
C LYS A 120 3.61 -18.64 3.70
N LEU A 121 4.58 -19.07 2.90
CA LEU A 121 4.57 -18.83 1.44
C LEU A 121 3.31 -19.38 0.76
N GLU A 122 2.86 -20.58 1.12
CA GLU A 122 1.63 -21.18 0.57
C GLU A 122 0.44 -20.23 0.64
N THR A 123 0.21 -19.64 1.82
CA THR A 123 -0.86 -18.65 2.03
C THR A 123 -0.59 -17.37 1.24
N TYR A 124 0.67 -16.92 1.22
CA TYR A 124 1.05 -15.67 0.60
C TYR A 124 0.96 -15.68 -0.93
N LYS A 125 1.23 -16.80 -1.59
CA LYS A 125 1.04 -16.93 -3.06
C LYS A 125 -0.39 -16.61 -3.50
N SER A 126 -1.39 -17.07 -2.74
CA SER A 126 -2.80 -16.72 -2.98
C SER A 126 -3.06 -15.21 -2.81
N THR A 127 -2.44 -14.60 -1.80
CA THR A 127 -2.49 -13.15 -1.56
C THR A 127 -1.94 -12.36 -2.74
N LEU A 128 -0.77 -12.74 -3.27
CA LEU A 128 -0.16 -12.11 -4.45
C LEU A 128 -1.07 -12.19 -5.67
N LYS A 129 -1.58 -13.38 -5.97
CA LYS A 129 -2.49 -13.57 -7.12
C LYS A 129 -3.70 -12.65 -7.02
N THR A 130 -4.32 -12.55 -5.85
CA THR A 130 -5.48 -11.68 -5.60
C THR A 130 -5.12 -10.20 -5.78
N ALA A 131 -3.97 -9.75 -5.24
CA ALA A 131 -3.55 -8.36 -5.34
C ALA A 131 -3.27 -7.94 -6.79
N PHE A 132 -2.56 -8.76 -7.54
CA PHE A 132 -2.29 -8.48 -8.95
C PHE A 132 -3.58 -8.52 -9.79
N ALA A 133 -4.50 -9.44 -9.52
CA ALA A 133 -5.79 -9.50 -10.18
C ALA A 133 -6.70 -8.30 -9.84
N ALA A 134 -6.50 -7.67 -8.68
CA ALA A 134 -7.23 -6.45 -8.29
C ALA A 134 -6.79 -5.19 -9.06
N ALA A 135 -5.62 -5.23 -9.70
CA ALA A 135 -5.06 -4.07 -10.39
C ALA A 135 -4.80 -4.31 -11.89
N VAL A 136 -4.61 -5.55 -12.27
CA VAL A 136 -4.31 -5.93 -13.65
C VAL A 136 -5.39 -6.88 -14.13
N SER A 137 -6.05 -6.53 -15.23
CA SER A 137 -7.02 -7.44 -15.85
C SER A 137 -6.32 -8.74 -16.27
N MET A 138 -6.66 -9.82 -15.59
CA MET A 138 -6.07 -11.16 -15.81
C MET A 138 -7.12 -12.12 -16.37
N SER A 139 -7.43 -11.96 -17.66
CA SER A 139 -8.24 -12.93 -18.37
C SER A 139 -7.46 -14.21 -18.68
N THR A 140 -8.14 -15.35 -18.77
CA THR A 140 -7.55 -16.61 -19.22
C THR A 140 -6.98 -16.45 -20.65
N PRO A 141 -5.72 -16.86 -20.93
CA PRO A 141 -4.85 -17.72 -20.11
C PRO A 141 -3.85 -16.95 -19.19
N LEU A 142 -3.91 -15.61 -19.10
CA LEU A 142 -2.92 -14.81 -18.39
C LEU A 142 -2.88 -15.14 -16.87
N ASP A 143 -4.06 -15.40 -16.28
CA ASP A 143 -4.19 -15.81 -14.88
C ASP A 143 -3.43 -17.12 -14.57
N LYS A 144 -3.47 -18.07 -15.50
CA LYS A 144 -2.78 -19.36 -15.39
C LYS A 144 -1.27 -19.25 -15.57
N ILE A 145 -0.85 -18.44 -16.56
CA ILE A 145 0.58 -18.16 -16.77
C ILE A 145 1.16 -17.49 -15.53
N PHE A 146 0.43 -16.54 -14.94
CA PHE A 146 0.86 -15.80 -13.75
C PHE A 146 1.01 -16.75 -12.54
N GLU A 147 0.02 -17.64 -12.32
CA GLU A 147 0.06 -18.61 -11.22
C GLU A 147 1.25 -19.57 -11.36
N GLU A 148 1.49 -20.10 -12.56
CA GLU A 148 2.61 -20.98 -12.84
C GLU A 148 3.96 -20.24 -12.71
N ALA A 149 4.06 -19.01 -13.21
CA ALA A 149 5.25 -18.18 -13.08
C ALA A 149 5.58 -17.87 -11.61
N ILE A 150 4.58 -17.59 -10.77
CA ILE A 150 4.79 -17.41 -9.32
C ILE A 150 5.41 -18.69 -8.71
N ASN A 151 4.84 -19.85 -8.99
CA ASN A 151 5.34 -21.11 -8.46
C ASN A 151 6.76 -21.42 -8.93
N ASN A 152 7.03 -21.23 -10.22
CA ASN A 152 8.35 -21.44 -10.81
C ASN A 152 9.38 -20.48 -10.21
N CYS A 153 9.04 -19.19 -10.08
CA CYS A 153 9.95 -18.18 -9.54
C CYS A 153 10.33 -18.48 -8.08
N TYR A 154 9.38 -18.81 -7.22
CA TYR A 154 9.68 -19.21 -5.84
C TYR A 154 10.51 -20.49 -5.78
N SER A 155 10.24 -21.48 -6.64
CA SER A 155 11.02 -22.70 -6.74
C SER A 155 12.46 -22.44 -7.18
N ASP A 156 12.68 -21.61 -8.20
CA ASP A 156 14.00 -21.21 -8.71
C ASP A 156 14.84 -20.52 -7.62
N PHE A 157 14.17 -19.73 -6.78
CA PHE A 157 14.78 -19.08 -5.63
C PHE A 157 14.80 -19.93 -4.36
N ARG A 158 14.51 -21.23 -4.47
CA ARG A 158 14.58 -22.24 -3.38
C ARG A 158 13.68 -21.95 -2.19
N TRP A 159 12.52 -21.42 -2.43
CA TRP A 159 11.47 -21.31 -1.43
C TRP A 159 10.66 -22.61 -1.36
N LEU A 160 10.33 -23.01 -0.13
CA LEU A 160 9.34 -24.06 0.13
C LEU A 160 8.04 -23.43 0.60
N ASP A 161 6.92 -24.08 0.34
CA ASP A 161 5.58 -23.58 0.70
C ASP A 161 5.41 -23.34 2.21
N THR A 162 6.16 -24.07 3.03
CA THR A 162 6.19 -23.91 4.49
C THR A 162 7.07 -22.77 4.98
N TYR A 163 7.88 -22.16 4.10
CA TYR A 163 8.80 -21.09 4.48
C TYR A 163 8.06 -19.78 4.79
N THR A 164 8.64 -19.01 5.70
CA THR A 164 8.32 -17.63 6.02
C THR A 164 9.47 -16.71 5.60
N SER A 165 9.32 -15.42 5.76
CA SER A 165 10.40 -14.44 5.49
C SER A 165 11.67 -14.64 6.35
N LYS A 166 11.58 -15.42 7.44
CA LYS A 166 12.72 -15.78 8.30
C LYS A 166 13.55 -16.94 7.78
N ASP A 167 13.02 -17.68 6.82
CA ASP A 167 13.69 -18.83 6.23
C ASP A 167 14.65 -18.39 5.11
N ARG A 168 15.51 -19.33 4.65
CA ARG A 168 16.60 -19.01 3.72
C ARG A 168 16.21 -19.15 2.24
N GLY A 169 15.04 -18.71 1.85
CA GLY A 169 14.72 -18.53 0.42
C GLY A 169 15.54 -17.41 -0.21
N GLY A 170 15.91 -17.55 -1.47
CA GLY A 170 16.56 -16.45 -2.21
C GLY A 170 15.58 -15.30 -2.44
N ILE A 171 16.03 -14.07 -2.30
CA ILE A 171 15.20 -12.89 -2.53
C ILE A 171 15.21 -12.53 -4.01
N PHE A 172 14.05 -12.30 -4.58
CA PHE A 172 13.87 -11.81 -5.94
C PHE A 172 12.90 -10.60 -5.95
N ASN A 173 12.98 -9.81 -6.98
CA ASN A 173 12.12 -8.64 -7.16
C ASN A 173 11.29 -8.75 -8.45
N ILE A 174 10.58 -7.67 -8.78
CA ILE A 174 9.70 -7.64 -9.97
C ILE A 174 10.47 -7.92 -11.28
N ALA A 175 11.71 -7.47 -11.41
CA ALA A 175 12.50 -7.68 -12.63
C ALA A 175 12.85 -9.17 -12.82
N ASP A 176 13.16 -9.87 -11.73
CA ASP A 176 13.39 -11.32 -11.75
C ASP A 176 12.09 -12.06 -12.08
N PHE A 177 10.99 -11.65 -11.46
CA PHE A 177 9.68 -12.23 -11.72
C PHE A 177 9.24 -12.05 -13.19
N ILE A 178 9.45 -10.88 -13.78
CA ILE A 178 9.15 -10.65 -15.21
C ILE A 178 9.96 -11.61 -16.09
N GLN A 179 11.22 -11.84 -15.77
CA GLN A 179 12.03 -12.79 -16.51
C GLN A 179 11.50 -14.23 -16.34
N CYS A 180 11.15 -14.61 -15.13
CA CYS A 180 10.55 -15.92 -14.86
C CYS A 180 9.20 -16.09 -15.56
N PHE A 181 8.36 -15.05 -15.54
CA PHE A 181 7.08 -15.03 -16.26
C PHE A 181 7.27 -15.23 -17.77
N GLN A 182 8.25 -14.55 -18.35
CA GLN A 182 8.56 -14.69 -19.77
C GLN A 182 9.06 -16.10 -20.10
N ASN A 183 9.95 -16.67 -19.28
CA ASN A 183 10.42 -18.05 -19.45
C ASN A 183 9.28 -19.06 -19.37
N THR A 184 8.43 -18.95 -18.35
CA THR A 184 7.25 -19.82 -18.18
C THR A 184 6.31 -19.70 -19.39
N PHE A 185 6.05 -18.50 -19.85
CA PHE A 185 5.22 -18.25 -21.04
C PHE A 185 5.80 -18.90 -22.30
N ASP A 186 7.11 -18.78 -22.51
CA ASP A 186 7.81 -19.37 -23.66
C ASP A 186 7.81 -20.90 -23.57
N GLU A 187 7.96 -21.49 -22.38
CA GLU A 187 7.94 -22.94 -22.14
C GLU A 187 6.56 -23.55 -22.40
N ILE A 188 5.47 -22.88 -22.02
CA ILE A 188 4.11 -23.32 -22.30
C ILE A 188 3.85 -23.36 -23.82
N GLY A 189 4.50 -22.49 -24.59
CA GLY A 189 4.47 -22.53 -26.05
C GLY A 189 3.14 -22.12 -26.69
N TYR A 190 2.40 -21.19 -26.10
CA TYR A 190 1.14 -20.69 -26.68
C TYR A 190 1.33 -20.13 -28.10
N THR A 191 0.32 -20.40 -28.94
CA THR A 191 0.23 -19.89 -30.32
C THR A 191 -1.04 -19.04 -30.51
N GLY A 192 -1.13 -18.33 -31.63
CA GLY A 192 -2.29 -17.51 -31.96
C GLY A 192 -2.52 -16.37 -30.95
N ASP A 193 -3.78 -16.13 -30.61
CA ASP A 193 -4.19 -15.00 -29.73
C ASP A 193 -3.63 -15.13 -28.30
N ALA A 194 -3.51 -16.34 -27.79
CA ALA A 194 -2.92 -16.59 -26.47
C ALA A 194 -1.46 -16.10 -26.38
N LYS A 195 -0.70 -16.16 -27.50
CA LYS A 195 0.65 -15.59 -27.57
C LYS A 195 0.65 -14.07 -27.43
N ASN A 196 -0.33 -13.39 -28.00
CA ASN A 196 -0.46 -11.93 -27.88
C ASN A 196 -0.87 -11.52 -26.48
N ILE A 197 -1.75 -12.27 -25.83
CA ILE A 197 -2.16 -12.07 -24.43
C ILE A 197 -0.95 -12.20 -23.48
N GLY A 198 -0.14 -13.23 -23.61
CA GLY A 198 1.07 -13.40 -22.80
C GLY A 198 2.08 -12.26 -22.99
N ARG A 199 2.30 -11.80 -24.22
CA ARG A 199 3.16 -10.63 -24.51
C ARG A 199 2.61 -9.36 -23.88
N ALA A 200 1.30 -9.12 -23.94
CA ALA A 200 0.66 -8.00 -23.26
C ALA A 200 0.86 -8.08 -21.73
N GLY A 201 0.80 -9.28 -21.16
CA GLY A 201 1.12 -9.52 -19.75
C GLY A 201 2.53 -9.07 -19.37
N VAL A 202 3.54 -9.42 -20.18
CA VAL A 202 4.93 -8.96 -19.96
C VAL A 202 5.03 -7.44 -19.99
N VAL A 203 4.36 -6.77 -20.93
CA VAL A 203 4.37 -5.30 -21.04
C VAL A 203 3.72 -4.66 -19.80
N ARG A 204 2.60 -5.21 -19.34
CA ARG A 204 1.92 -4.73 -18.12
C ARG A 204 2.81 -4.90 -16.87
N LEU A 205 3.47 -6.03 -16.71
CA LEU A 205 4.38 -6.26 -15.58
C LEU A 205 5.59 -5.31 -15.62
N ARG A 206 6.13 -5.01 -16.82
CA ARG A 206 7.23 -4.06 -16.99
C ARG A 206 6.86 -2.65 -16.56
N SER A 207 5.62 -2.23 -16.72
CA SER A 207 5.18 -0.91 -16.24
C SER A 207 5.24 -0.77 -14.71
N LEU A 208 5.36 -1.88 -13.98
CA LEU A 208 5.45 -1.93 -12.52
C LEU A 208 6.91 -1.95 -12.01
N GLU A 209 7.90 -2.11 -12.90
CA GLU A 209 9.31 -2.23 -12.49
C GLU A 209 9.76 -1.05 -11.61
N ASN A 210 9.32 0.16 -11.92
CA ASN A 210 9.71 1.36 -11.20
C ASN A 210 9.21 1.41 -9.75
N LEU A 211 8.08 0.73 -9.48
CA LEU A 211 7.45 0.72 -8.18
C LEU A 211 8.04 -0.33 -7.25
N PHE A 212 8.50 -1.46 -7.82
CA PHE A 212 8.90 -2.65 -7.07
C PHE A 212 10.32 -3.12 -7.38
N ASP A 213 11.19 -2.20 -7.84
CA ASP A 213 12.58 -2.49 -8.19
C ASP A 213 13.51 -2.49 -6.96
N ASN A 214 13.10 -3.18 -5.91
CA ASN A 214 13.87 -3.35 -4.68
C ASN A 214 13.77 -4.79 -4.20
N TYR A 215 14.83 -5.28 -3.57
CA TYR A 215 14.80 -6.59 -2.93
C TYR A 215 14.26 -6.53 -1.50
N TYR A 216 14.41 -5.38 -0.83
CA TYR A 216 13.93 -5.16 0.51
C TYR A 216 12.45 -4.76 0.49
N SER A 217 11.75 -5.09 1.54
CA SER A 217 10.40 -4.59 1.80
C SER A 217 10.37 -3.97 3.19
N ILE A 218 9.83 -2.76 3.32
CA ILE A 218 9.54 -2.18 4.62
C ILE A 218 8.68 -3.20 5.39
N PRO A 219 9.08 -3.63 6.59
CA PRO A 219 8.28 -4.57 7.36
C PRO A 219 6.89 -4.03 7.64
N ILE A 220 5.86 -4.86 7.48
CA ILE A 220 4.48 -4.46 7.82
C ILE A 220 4.38 -4.05 9.29
N GLN A 221 5.18 -4.68 10.14
CA GLN A 221 5.30 -4.30 11.55
C GLN A 221 5.69 -2.82 11.74
N ASP A 222 6.67 -2.33 10.98
CA ASP A 222 7.13 -0.93 11.06
C ASP A 222 6.01 0.05 10.69
N LEU A 223 5.15 -0.33 9.74
CA LEU A 223 4.01 0.48 9.29
C LEU A 223 2.85 0.50 10.30
N LEU A 224 2.72 -0.54 11.13
CA LEU A 224 1.59 -0.69 12.07
C LEU A 224 1.94 -0.33 13.51
N GLN A 225 3.22 -0.24 13.88
CA GLN A 225 3.65 0.06 15.26
C GLN A 225 3.98 1.53 15.50
N LYS A 226 4.07 2.33 14.46
CA LYS A 226 4.31 3.78 14.54
C LYS A 226 3.32 4.55 13.68
N PRO A 227 3.05 5.81 14.01
CA PRO A 227 2.31 6.70 13.12
C PRO A 227 2.95 6.75 11.74
N THR A 228 2.19 6.40 10.71
CA THR A 228 2.70 6.28 9.34
C THR A 228 1.73 6.87 8.34
N VAL A 229 2.25 7.59 7.34
CA VAL A 229 1.51 8.10 6.20
C VAL A 229 2.16 7.60 4.91
N ILE A 230 1.37 7.08 3.98
CA ILE A 230 1.81 6.68 2.64
C ILE A 230 1.08 7.58 1.63
N GLU A 231 1.84 8.45 0.97
CA GLU A 231 1.34 9.43 0.00
C GLU A 231 1.49 8.91 -1.42
N LEU A 232 0.39 8.56 -2.07
CA LEU A 232 0.38 8.01 -3.43
C LEU A 232 0.11 9.07 -4.52
N ALA A 233 0.00 10.34 -4.16
CA ALA A 233 -0.36 11.42 -5.08
C ALA A 233 0.58 11.54 -6.29
N ALA A 234 1.87 11.18 -6.14
CA ALA A 234 2.85 11.24 -7.22
C ALA A 234 2.70 10.11 -8.27
N ILE A 235 1.93 9.09 -7.98
CA ILE A 235 1.64 8.02 -8.94
C ILE A 235 0.42 8.45 -9.74
N GLU A 236 0.60 8.72 -11.03
CA GLU A 236 -0.49 9.19 -11.89
C GLU A 236 -1.44 8.05 -12.30
N ASN A 237 -0.92 6.86 -12.51
CA ASN A 237 -1.69 5.72 -12.99
C ASN A 237 -2.58 5.11 -11.89
N SER A 238 -3.89 5.09 -12.09
CA SER A 238 -4.88 4.56 -11.14
C SER A 238 -4.71 3.07 -10.86
N ASP A 239 -4.33 2.26 -11.86
CA ASP A 239 -4.14 0.82 -11.70
C ASP A 239 -2.92 0.53 -10.83
N GLN A 240 -1.86 1.33 -10.97
CA GLN A 240 -0.68 1.23 -10.11
C GLN A 240 -1.00 1.63 -8.66
N LYS A 241 -1.80 2.67 -8.44
CA LYS A 241 -2.29 3.02 -7.09
C LYS A 241 -3.10 1.88 -6.49
N ALA A 242 -4.06 1.35 -7.24
CA ALA A 242 -4.90 0.25 -6.79
C ALA A 242 -4.07 -1.00 -6.46
N LEU A 243 -3.02 -1.30 -7.25
CA LEU A 243 -2.11 -2.41 -6.97
C LEU A 243 -1.35 -2.22 -5.66
N ILE A 244 -0.75 -1.05 -5.44
CA ILE A 244 -0.01 -0.76 -4.20
C ILE A 244 -0.94 -0.88 -2.99
N ILE A 245 -2.13 -0.27 -3.06
CA ILE A 245 -3.11 -0.32 -1.97
C ILE A 245 -3.54 -1.76 -1.72
N SER A 246 -3.86 -2.52 -2.77
CA SER A 246 -4.28 -3.93 -2.65
C SER A 246 -3.19 -4.82 -2.06
N LEU A 247 -1.94 -4.69 -2.54
CA LEU A 247 -0.79 -5.40 -2.00
C LEU A 247 -0.56 -5.07 -0.53
N LEU A 248 -0.64 -3.80 -0.17
CA LEU A 248 -0.44 -3.33 1.19
C LEU A 248 -1.53 -3.88 2.12
N LEU A 249 -2.80 -3.71 1.75
CA LEU A 249 -3.94 -4.18 2.56
C LEU A 249 -3.93 -5.71 2.73
N LEU A 250 -3.63 -6.46 1.67
CA LEU A 250 -3.53 -7.93 1.76
C LEU A 250 -2.33 -8.38 2.59
N SER A 251 -1.20 -7.69 2.47
CA SER A 251 -0.02 -7.98 3.31
C SER A 251 -0.29 -7.67 4.77
N ILE A 252 -1.01 -6.59 5.06
CA ILE A 252 -1.46 -6.25 6.41
C ILE A 252 -2.40 -7.31 6.96
N LEU A 253 -3.40 -7.74 6.18
CA LEU A 253 -4.34 -8.78 6.61
C LEU A 253 -3.60 -10.10 6.90
N ALA A 254 -2.70 -10.52 6.01
CA ALA A 254 -1.89 -11.72 6.21
C ALA A 254 -0.99 -11.61 7.46
N TYR A 255 -0.37 -10.44 7.67
CA TYR A 255 0.46 -10.18 8.85
C TYR A 255 -0.36 -10.22 10.15
N VAL A 256 -1.50 -9.53 10.18
CA VAL A 256 -2.37 -9.47 11.37
C VAL A 256 -2.89 -10.85 11.72
N ASN A 257 -3.37 -11.63 10.73
CA ASN A 257 -3.85 -13.00 10.93
C ASN A 257 -2.77 -13.94 11.49
N SER A 258 -1.49 -13.70 11.16
CA SER A 258 -0.37 -14.55 11.60
C SER A 258 0.29 -14.10 12.91
N ASN A 259 0.16 -12.82 13.28
CA ASN A 259 0.93 -12.23 14.38
C ASN A 259 0.07 -11.70 15.53
N TYR A 260 -1.21 -11.37 15.29
CA TYR A 260 -2.06 -10.83 16.34
C TYR A 260 -2.88 -11.96 16.98
N VAL A 261 -2.89 -12.00 18.29
CA VAL A 261 -3.59 -13.03 19.07
C VAL A 261 -4.74 -12.41 19.83
N GLY A 262 -5.91 -13.04 19.73
CA GLY A 262 -7.06 -12.83 20.62
C GLY A 262 -7.91 -11.60 20.33
N ILE A 263 -9.11 -11.61 20.90
CA ILE A 263 -10.04 -10.48 20.97
C ILE A 263 -9.44 -9.47 21.95
N GLY A 264 -8.91 -8.37 21.45
CA GLY A 264 -8.19 -7.40 22.26
C GLY A 264 -8.71 -5.99 22.12
N SER A 265 -8.18 -5.13 22.98
CA SER A 265 -8.28 -3.69 22.84
C SER A 265 -7.75 -3.21 21.48
N LEU A 266 -8.11 -2.00 21.10
CA LEU A 266 -7.59 -1.34 19.89
C LEU A 266 -6.05 -1.33 19.91
N LYS A 267 -5.43 -1.86 18.87
CA LYS A 267 -3.96 -1.93 18.72
C LYS A 267 -3.44 -0.89 17.75
N ASN A 268 -4.15 -0.68 16.64
CA ASN A 268 -3.83 0.35 15.65
C ASN A 268 -5.05 0.70 14.80
N VAL A 269 -4.93 1.77 14.04
CA VAL A 269 -5.96 2.27 13.14
C VAL A 269 -5.38 2.41 11.74
N ILE A 270 -6.13 1.99 10.71
CA ILE A 270 -5.81 2.18 9.30
C ILE A 270 -6.84 3.13 8.71
N LEU A 271 -6.38 4.26 8.16
CA LEU A 271 -7.23 5.22 7.47
C LEU A 271 -6.98 5.15 5.96
N LEU A 272 -8.06 4.88 5.23
CA LEU A 272 -8.10 4.94 3.77
C LEU A 272 -8.79 6.22 3.34
N GLU A 273 -8.01 7.19 2.85
CA GLU A 273 -8.54 8.42 2.28
C GLU A 273 -8.90 8.21 0.81
N GLU A 274 -9.96 8.89 0.34
CA GLU A 274 -10.45 8.77 -1.05
C GLU A 274 -10.58 7.30 -1.51
N ALA A 275 -11.25 6.50 -0.69
CA ALA A 275 -11.35 5.04 -0.88
C ALA A 275 -11.93 4.64 -2.25
N HIS A 276 -12.66 5.55 -2.91
CA HIS A 276 -13.14 5.34 -4.28
C HIS A 276 -12.03 5.08 -5.30
N VAL A 277 -10.80 5.55 -5.09
CA VAL A 277 -9.65 5.25 -5.97
C VAL A 277 -9.41 3.75 -6.06
N LEU A 278 -9.64 3.02 -4.96
CA LEU A 278 -9.58 1.56 -4.92
C LEU A 278 -10.89 0.91 -5.41
N LEU A 279 -12.03 1.57 -5.17
CA LEU A 279 -13.36 0.97 -5.26
C LEU A 279 -14.15 1.41 -6.49
N ASP A 280 -13.61 2.29 -7.37
CA ASP A 280 -14.35 2.87 -8.49
C ASP A 280 -14.97 1.79 -9.37
N ALA A 281 -16.30 1.77 -9.38
CA ALA A 281 -17.10 0.74 -10.02
C ALA A 281 -17.32 0.99 -11.53
N THR A 282 -16.76 2.09 -12.07
CA THR A 282 -17.13 2.60 -13.40
C THR A 282 -16.27 2.08 -14.53
N SER A 283 -15.27 1.22 -14.27
CA SER A 283 -14.51 0.60 -15.35
C SER A 283 -15.42 -0.31 -16.18
N ASN A 284 -15.73 0.11 -17.41
CA ASN A 284 -16.41 -0.70 -18.42
C ASN A 284 -15.53 -1.90 -18.80
N VAL A 285 -15.72 -3.00 -18.10
CA VAL A 285 -15.03 -4.27 -18.40
C VAL A 285 -15.94 -5.11 -19.28
N GLY A 286 -15.40 -5.66 -20.37
CA GLY A 286 -16.11 -6.58 -21.24
C GLY A 286 -16.61 -7.83 -20.48
N GLN A 287 -17.69 -8.43 -20.94
CA GLN A 287 -18.20 -9.67 -20.36
C GLN A 287 -17.12 -10.75 -20.44
N GLY A 288 -16.63 -11.20 -19.28
CA GLY A 288 -15.68 -12.33 -19.17
C GLY A 288 -14.37 -12.01 -18.45
N ASP A 289 -14.02 -10.76 -18.26
CA ASP A 289 -12.80 -10.38 -17.54
C ASP A 289 -13.06 -10.19 -16.04
N ALA A 290 -12.13 -10.68 -15.21
CA ALA A 290 -12.13 -10.36 -13.78
C ALA A 290 -11.95 -8.84 -13.62
N ASN A 291 -12.98 -8.16 -13.12
CA ASN A 291 -12.93 -6.71 -12.90
C ASN A 291 -12.07 -6.39 -11.68
N PRO A 292 -10.94 -5.69 -11.82
CA PRO A 292 -10.07 -5.33 -10.72
C PRO A 292 -10.79 -4.60 -9.57
N SER A 293 -11.71 -3.69 -9.89
CA SER A 293 -12.49 -2.96 -8.87
C SER A 293 -13.41 -3.87 -8.04
N VAL A 294 -13.93 -4.94 -8.63
CA VAL A 294 -14.74 -5.94 -7.89
C VAL A 294 -13.86 -6.70 -6.91
N ILE A 295 -12.66 -7.10 -7.34
CA ILE A 295 -11.70 -7.81 -6.49
C ILE A 295 -11.26 -6.91 -5.33
N ALA A 296 -10.93 -5.66 -5.60
CA ALA A 296 -10.53 -4.68 -4.61
C ALA A 296 -11.66 -4.39 -3.59
N ARG A 297 -12.90 -4.31 -4.06
CA ARG A 297 -14.08 -4.16 -3.20
C ARG A 297 -14.27 -5.37 -2.29
N ASN A 298 -14.18 -6.57 -2.83
CA ASN A 298 -14.28 -7.80 -2.05
C ASN A 298 -13.14 -7.92 -1.04
N LEU A 299 -11.94 -7.45 -1.37
CA LEU A 299 -10.82 -7.37 -0.46
C LEU A 299 -11.13 -6.45 0.73
N LEU A 300 -11.57 -5.22 0.47
CA LEU A 300 -11.88 -4.28 1.55
C LEU A 300 -13.04 -4.80 2.42
N LYS A 301 -14.08 -5.37 1.82
CA LYS A 301 -15.17 -6.03 2.53
C LYS A 301 -14.66 -7.15 3.44
N ARG A 302 -13.79 -8.01 2.93
CA ARG A 302 -13.17 -9.08 3.70
C ARG A 302 -12.34 -8.53 4.87
N MET A 303 -11.54 -7.50 4.62
CA MET A 303 -10.75 -6.85 5.67
C MET A 303 -11.64 -6.30 6.79
N LEU A 304 -12.69 -5.55 6.45
CA LEU A 304 -13.63 -5.01 7.43
C LEU A 304 -14.29 -6.13 8.27
N ALA A 305 -14.56 -7.28 7.66
CA ALA A 305 -15.16 -8.41 8.39
C ALA A 305 -14.17 -9.14 9.32
N GLU A 306 -12.93 -9.36 8.87
CA GLU A 306 -11.96 -10.22 9.56
C GLU A 306 -11.10 -9.47 10.58
N ILE A 307 -10.60 -8.27 10.22
CA ILE A 307 -9.54 -7.59 10.98
C ILE A 307 -10.01 -7.04 12.34
N ARG A 308 -11.31 -6.82 12.47
CA ARG A 308 -11.96 -6.35 13.70
C ARG A 308 -11.61 -7.21 14.92
N SER A 309 -11.63 -8.55 14.75
CA SER A 309 -11.37 -9.50 15.83
C SER A 309 -9.95 -9.40 16.40
N TYR A 310 -9.03 -8.78 15.68
CA TYR A 310 -7.64 -8.62 16.08
C TYR A 310 -7.31 -7.27 16.73
N GLY A 311 -8.31 -6.40 16.91
CA GLY A 311 -8.13 -5.07 17.50
C GLY A 311 -7.57 -4.04 16.51
N VAL A 312 -7.82 -4.20 15.21
CA VAL A 312 -7.45 -3.21 14.18
C VAL A 312 -8.70 -2.45 13.75
N GLY A 313 -8.68 -1.13 13.91
CA GLY A 313 -9.73 -0.24 13.42
C GLY A 313 -9.46 0.19 11.97
N ILE A 314 -10.48 0.21 11.12
CA ILE A 314 -10.39 0.79 9.78
C ILE A 314 -11.30 2.02 9.72
N ILE A 315 -10.73 3.13 9.26
CA ILE A 315 -11.46 4.36 8.94
C ILE A 315 -11.46 4.51 7.42
N VAL A 316 -12.64 4.55 6.84
CA VAL A 316 -12.82 4.79 5.40
C VAL A 316 -13.31 6.23 5.23
N ALA A 317 -12.53 7.07 4.57
CA ALA A 317 -12.89 8.45 4.31
C ALA A 317 -13.11 8.68 2.80
N ASP A 318 -14.24 9.31 2.45
CA ASP A 318 -14.56 9.62 1.05
C ASP A 318 -15.45 10.87 0.93
N GLN A 319 -15.58 11.36 -0.28
CA GLN A 319 -16.46 12.50 -0.58
C GLN A 319 -17.92 12.08 -0.75
N SER A 320 -18.17 10.85 -1.20
CA SER A 320 -19.49 10.35 -1.53
C SER A 320 -19.68 8.91 -1.09
N PRO A 321 -20.68 8.59 -0.27
CA PRO A 321 -20.98 7.22 0.15
C PRO A 321 -21.32 6.30 -1.02
N ARG A 322 -21.91 6.82 -2.09
CA ARG A 322 -22.24 6.06 -3.30
C ARG A 322 -20.99 5.47 -3.97
N LYS A 323 -19.86 6.18 -3.92
CA LYS A 323 -18.59 5.73 -4.51
C LYS A 323 -17.92 4.63 -3.69
N VAL A 324 -18.18 4.57 -2.40
CA VAL A 324 -17.52 3.65 -1.47
C VAL A 324 -18.08 2.23 -1.54
N SER A 325 -19.27 2.01 -1.94
CA SER A 325 -20.10 0.80 -1.93
C SER A 325 -20.99 0.65 -0.69
N THR A 326 -22.17 0.12 -0.92
CA THR A 326 -23.17 -0.13 0.15
C THR A 326 -22.69 -1.11 1.20
N ASP A 327 -21.86 -2.10 0.81
CA ASP A 327 -21.28 -3.07 1.75
C ASP A 327 -20.35 -2.40 2.77
N VAL A 328 -19.51 -1.46 2.34
CA VAL A 328 -18.60 -0.73 3.24
C VAL A 328 -19.40 0.17 4.17
N VAL A 329 -20.43 0.84 3.66
CA VAL A 329 -21.34 1.64 4.50
C VAL A 329 -22.01 0.79 5.56
N ALA A 330 -22.41 -0.44 5.23
CA ALA A 330 -23.06 -1.37 6.16
C ALA A 330 -22.10 -1.97 7.19
N LEU A 331 -20.85 -2.25 6.81
CA LEU A 331 -19.84 -2.89 7.67
C LEU A 331 -19.13 -1.92 8.62
N THR A 332 -19.28 -0.63 8.42
CA THR A 332 -18.76 0.40 9.33
C THR A 332 -19.83 0.78 10.33
N ASP A 333 -19.64 0.40 11.60
CA ASP A 333 -20.61 0.69 12.68
C ASP A 333 -20.71 2.20 12.96
N MET A 334 -19.56 2.87 13.01
CA MET A 334 -19.48 4.30 13.27
C MET A 334 -19.53 5.12 11.99
N LYS A 335 -20.33 6.15 11.96
CA LYS A 335 -20.47 7.08 10.84
C LYS A 335 -20.31 8.52 11.31
N MET A 336 -19.39 9.24 10.67
CA MET A 336 -19.18 10.67 10.83
C MET A 336 -19.50 11.34 9.49
N VAL A 337 -20.63 12.01 9.42
CA VAL A 337 -21.18 12.52 8.17
C VAL A 337 -21.19 14.05 8.18
N PHE A 338 -20.30 14.61 7.41
CA PHE A 338 -20.24 16.03 7.12
C PHE A 338 -21.23 16.41 6.01
N ARG A 339 -21.19 17.66 5.55
CA ARG A 339 -22.10 18.17 4.53
C ARG A 339 -22.19 17.24 3.31
N LEU A 340 -23.43 16.84 2.94
CA LEU A 340 -23.77 16.13 1.71
C LEU A 340 -24.88 16.88 0.99
N VAL A 341 -24.73 17.06 -0.34
CA VAL A 341 -25.68 17.83 -1.15
C VAL A 341 -26.47 16.94 -2.09
N GLU A 342 -25.83 15.94 -2.67
CA GLU A 342 -26.43 15.00 -3.62
C GLU A 342 -27.56 14.19 -2.98
N ALA A 343 -28.71 14.12 -3.63
CA ALA A 343 -29.90 13.44 -3.08
C ALA A 343 -29.64 11.95 -2.81
N THR A 344 -29.01 11.25 -3.75
CA THR A 344 -28.68 9.83 -3.62
C THR A 344 -27.71 9.58 -2.46
N ASP A 345 -26.71 10.44 -2.27
CA ASP A 345 -25.76 10.33 -1.18
C ASP A 345 -26.42 10.55 0.18
N LYS A 346 -27.34 11.52 0.28
CA LYS A 346 -28.12 11.77 1.48
C LYS A 346 -29.01 10.57 1.83
N GLN A 347 -29.71 10.01 0.83
CA GLN A 347 -30.58 8.86 1.04
C GLN A 347 -29.81 7.63 1.55
N ILE A 348 -28.66 7.29 0.96
CA ILE A 348 -27.82 6.17 1.42
C ILE A 348 -27.43 6.34 2.89
N ILE A 349 -27.05 7.55 3.28
CA ILE A 349 -26.67 7.84 4.65
C ILE A 349 -27.90 7.84 5.58
N ALA A 350 -28.99 8.48 5.18
CA ALA A 350 -30.22 8.52 5.95
C ALA A 350 -30.73 7.11 6.28
N ASP A 351 -30.76 6.22 5.29
CA ASP A 351 -31.14 4.82 5.48
C ASP A 351 -30.17 4.08 6.42
N SER A 352 -28.87 4.31 6.28
CA SER A 352 -27.84 3.62 7.08
C SER A 352 -27.75 4.10 8.53
N MET A 353 -28.22 5.31 8.83
CA MET A 353 -28.19 5.93 10.15
C MET A 353 -29.59 6.06 10.77
N ASN A 354 -30.63 5.58 10.09
CA ASN A 354 -32.04 5.72 10.51
C ASN A 354 -32.43 7.19 10.77
N MET A 355 -32.06 8.10 9.87
CA MET A 355 -32.37 9.53 9.97
C MET A 355 -33.84 9.81 9.65
N ASN A 356 -34.42 10.80 10.33
CA ASN A 356 -35.69 11.37 9.92
C ASN A 356 -35.52 12.41 8.79
N GLU A 357 -36.64 12.81 8.16
CA GLU A 357 -36.63 13.76 7.02
C GLU A 357 -35.93 15.09 7.35
N MET A 358 -36.11 15.61 8.56
CA MET A 358 -35.47 16.87 8.98
C MET A 358 -33.94 16.72 9.08
N GLN A 359 -33.47 15.60 9.59
CA GLN A 359 -32.05 15.30 9.70
C GLN A 359 -31.43 15.10 8.31
N GLU A 360 -32.13 14.39 7.39
CA GLU A 360 -31.68 14.23 6.01
C GLU A 360 -31.58 15.58 5.27
N GLU A 361 -32.60 16.45 5.38
CA GLU A 361 -32.53 17.79 4.80
C GLU A 361 -31.39 18.62 5.42
N ARG A 362 -31.12 18.45 6.70
CA ARG A 362 -30.07 19.15 7.45
C ARG A 362 -28.68 18.85 6.89
N LEU A 363 -28.42 17.63 6.36
CA LEU A 363 -27.15 17.23 5.77
C LEU A 363 -26.65 18.21 4.70
N ALA A 364 -27.55 18.78 3.88
CA ALA A 364 -27.16 19.74 2.85
C ALA A 364 -26.80 21.14 3.40
N ARG A 365 -27.19 21.42 4.64
CA ARG A 365 -27.05 22.75 5.27
C ARG A 365 -25.96 22.78 6.36
N LEU A 366 -25.26 21.68 6.61
CA LEU A 366 -24.16 21.63 7.56
C LEU A 366 -23.03 22.61 7.14
N LYS A 367 -22.52 23.34 8.12
CA LYS A 367 -21.37 24.23 7.95
C LYS A 367 -20.06 23.44 8.05
N PRO A 368 -18.92 23.95 7.56
CA PRO A 368 -17.62 23.35 7.81
C PRO A 368 -17.39 23.07 9.30
N GLY A 369 -17.01 21.84 9.63
CA GLY A 369 -16.84 21.38 11.01
C GLY A 369 -18.12 20.91 11.71
N GLU A 370 -19.31 21.10 11.11
CA GLU A 370 -20.54 20.46 11.60
C GLU A 370 -20.72 19.09 10.95
N ALA A 371 -21.10 18.08 11.74
CA ALA A 371 -21.32 16.73 11.26
C ALA A 371 -22.42 16.02 12.06
N PHE A 372 -22.96 14.93 11.50
CA PHE A 372 -23.72 13.95 12.25
C PHE A 372 -22.83 12.78 12.65
N LEU A 373 -22.89 12.41 13.94
CA LEU A 373 -22.25 11.21 14.49
C LEU A 373 -23.32 10.17 14.77
N PHE A 374 -23.07 8.92 14.35
CA PHE A 374 -23.92 7.77 14.65
C PHE A 374 -23.07 6.51 14.85
N PHE A 375 -23.42 5.72 15.84
CA PHE A 375 -22.89 4.37 16.07
C PHE A 375 -23.82 3.60 17.00
N ASN A 376 -23.62 2.31 17.17
CA ASN A 376 -24.55 1.40 17.82
C ASN A 376 -24.91 1.71 19.30
N LYS A 377 -24.26 2.66 19.92
CA LYS A 377 -24.59 3.13 21.28
C LYS A 377 -25.51 4.36 21.30
N LEU A 378 -25.79 4.94 20.14
CA LEU A 378 -26.69 6.07 19.99
C LEU A 378 -28.03 5.60 19.42
N ASP A 379 -29.12 6.05 20.02
CA ASP A 379 -30.48 5.74 19.55
C ASP A 379 -30.85 6.50 18.26
N SER A 380 -30.22 7.67 18.05
CA SER A 380 -30.39 8.51 16.88
C SER A 380 -29.09 9.23 16.52
N PRO A 381 -28.93 9.68 15.26
CA PRO A 381 -27.79 10.50 14.88
C PRO A 381 -27.75 11.82 15.65
N GLU A 382 -26.58 12.15 16.20
CA GLU A 382 -26.35 13.39 16.96
C GLU A 382 -25.59 14.41 16.11
N GLU A 383 -26.08 15.67 16.08
CA GLU A 383 -25.37 16.77 15.41
C GLU A 383 -24.25 17.29 16.32
N VAL A 384 -23.02 17.24 15.81
CA VAL A 384 -21.80 17.60 16.54
C VAL A 384 -21.03 18.72 15.83
N ILE A 385 -20.31 19.51 16.60
CA ILE A 385 -19.34 20.50 16.11
C ILE A 385 -17.95 19.97 16.43
N THR A 386 -17.17 19.66 15.41
CA THR A 386 -15.79 19.21 15.55
C THR A 386 -14.86 20.40 15.71
N PRO A 387 -13.90 20.36 16.64
CA PRO A 387 -12.92 21.44 16.80
C PRO A 387 -12.00 21.50 15.59
N ASP A 388 -11.61 22.71 15.19
CA ASP A 388 -10.52 22.88 14.22
C ASP A 388 -9.18 22.70 14.93
N TYR A 389 -8.71 21.48 14.96
CA TYR A 389 -7.49 21.07 15.63
C TYR A 389 -6.23 21.70 15.00
N ARG A 390 -6.26 22.00 13.71
CA ARG A 390 -5.15 22.67 13.00
C ARG A 390 -4.91 24.04 13.56
N ILE A 391 -5.99 24.81 13.78
CA ILE A 391 -5.91 26.15 14.38
C ILE A 391 -5.44 26.04 15.84
N GLN A 392 -6.00 25.10 16.60
CA GLN A 392 -5.67 24.94 18.01
C GLN A 392 -4.19 24.57 18.25
N ASN A 393 -3.59 23.78 17.34
CA ASN A 393 -2.22 23.30 17.46
C ASN A 393 -1.24 23.99 16.50
N ASN A 394 -1.66 25.03 15.80
CA ASN A 394 -0.84 25.80 14.87
C ASN A 394 -0.18 24.92 13.80
N ILE A 395 -0.92 23.93 13.27
CA ILE A 395 -0.43 22.99 12.26
C ILE A 395 -0.58 23.61 10.87
N ASP A 396 0.56 23.86 10.21
CA ASP A 396 0.60 24.32 8.82
C ASP A 396 0.36 23.12 7.88
N VAL A 397 -0.61 23.25 6.97
CA VAL A 397 -0.91 22.23 5.95
C VAL A 397 -0.06 22.35 4.68
N THR A 398 0.80 23.35 4.59
CA THR A 398 1.55 23.70 3.36
C THR A 398 2.99 23.19 3.34
N LEU A 399 3.33 22.18 4.16
CA LEU A 399 4.67 21.58 4.18
C LEU A 399 5.10 21.09 2.79
N SER A 400 6.23 21.62 2.33
CA SER A 400 6.82 21.27 1.03
C SER A 400 7.48 19.88 1.06
N ASP A 401 7.77 19.33 -0.12
CA ASP A 401 8.53 18.09 -0.24
C ASP A 401 9.93 18.21 0.36
N GLN A 402 10.54 19.40 0.31
CA GLN A 402 11.84 19.65 0.92
C GLN A 402 11.76 19.59 2.44
N ASP A 403 10.75 20.21 3.07
CA ASP A 403 10.54 20.15 4.51
C ASP A 403 10.40 18.70 4.98
N ILE A 404 9.63 17.89 4.22
CA ILE A 404 9.46 16.47 4.53
C ILE A 404 10.78 15.71 4.43
N SER A 405 11.59 15.95 3.39
CA SER A 405 12.88 15.24 3.22
C SER A 405 13.88 15.53 4.33
N GLU A 406 13.79 16.72 4.96
CA GLU A 406 14.64 17.13 6.08
C GLU A 406 14.15 16.56 7.44
N LEU A 407 12.84 16.39 7.60
CA LEU A 407 12.23 15.95 8.86
C LEU A 407 12.20 14.43 9.04
N ILE A 408 12.19 13.66 7.94
CA ILE A 408 12.07 12.20 8.01
C ILE A 408 13.39 11.55 8.41
N THR A 409 13.33 10.70 9.42
CA THR A 409 14.50 9.99 9.96
C THR A 409 14.51 8.49 9.68
N TYR A 410 13.43 7.90 9.17
CA TYR A 410 13.29 6.44 9.00
C TYR A 410 14.45 5.78 8.24
N TRP A 411 14.99 6.46 7.23
CA TRP A 411 16.04 5.92 6.37
C TRP A 411 17.46 6.20 6.87
N ASN A 412 17.66 7.01 7.91
CA ASN A 412 18.99 7.42 8.38
C ASN A 412 19.92 6.22 8.68
N ASP A 413 19.37 5.18 9.31
CA ASP A 413 20.11 3.97 9.71
C ASP A 413 19.89 2.79 8.74
N LYS A 414 19.16 3.00 7.64
CA LYS A 414 18.71 1.93 6.74
C LYS A 414 19.02 2.21 5.26
N MET A 415 19.93 3.14 4.97
CA MET A 415 20.24 3.55 3.58
C MET A 415 20.72 2.39 2.69
N GLU A 416 21.36 1.36 3.28
CA GLU A 416 21.76 0.16 2.56
C GLU A 416 20.58 -0.67 2.05
N LYS A 417 19.41 -0.55 2.69
CA LYS A 417 18.16 -1.23 2.26
C LYS A 417 17.54 -0.62 1.01
N LEU A 418 17.97 0.57 0.62
CA LEU A 418 17.53 1.23 -0.61
C LEU A 418 18.19 0.67 -1.87
N LYS A 419 19.11 -0.28 -1.75
CA LYS A 419 19.71 -0.96 -2.90
C LYS A 419 18.70 -1.89 -3.57
N PRO A 420 18.70 -1.98 -4.91
CA PRO A 420 17.71 -2.79 -5.63
C PRO A 420 17.90 -4.30 -5.45
N TYR A 421 19.12 -4.75 -5.14
CA TYR A 421 19.48 -6.17 -5.02
C TYR A 421 20.47 -6.40 -3.89
N PRO A 422 20.41 -7.58 -3.21
CA PRO A 422 21.39 -7.96 -2.18
C PRO A 422 22.84 -7.93 -2.72
N GLU A 423 23.02 -8.31 -3.98
CA GLU A 423 24.33 -8.36 -4.63
C GLU A 423 25.00 -6.98 -4.78
N CYS A 424 24.21 -5.91 -4.70
CA CYS A 424 24.75 -4.54 -4.70
C CYS A 424 25.55 -4.20 -3.44
N GLU A 425 25.32 -4.89 -2.32
CA GLU A 425 26.10 -4.71 -1.08
C GLU A 425 27.51 -5.25 -1.22
N GLU A 426 27.71 -6.24 -2.09
CA GLU A 426 28.95 -6.95 -2.26
C GLU A 426 29.87 -6.32 -3.32
N ILE A 427 29.32 -5.41 -4.13
CA ILE A 427 30.06 -4.66 -5.14
C ILE A 427 30.49 -3.32 -4.53
N VAL A 428 31.73 -3.28 -4.10
CA VAL A 428 32.39 -2.28 -3.22
C VAL A 428 32.24 -0.82 -3.67
N TYR A 429 31.90 -0.54 -4.92
CA TYR A 429 31.92 0.82 -5.49
C TYR A 429 30.55 1.52 -5.51
N CYS A 430 29.46 0.84 -5.22
CA CYS A 430 28.12 1.43 -5.22
C CYS A 430 27.68 1.81 -3.80
N LYS A 431 28.17 2.94 -3.29
CA LYS A 431 27.83 3.41 -1.94
C LYS A 431 26.39 3.91 -1.78
N LYS A 432 25.80 4.45 -2.86
CA LYS A 432 24.40 4.96 -2.86
C LYS A 432 23.74 4.57 -4.17
N CYS A 433 22.80 3.65 -4.14
CA CYS A 433 21.99 3.28 -5.31
C CYS A 433 20.69 4.11 -5.37
N CYS A 434 20.81 5.41 -5.45
CA CYS A 434 19.67 6.33 -5.50
C CYS A 434 19.40 6.89 -6.91
N CYS A 435 20.20 6.55 -7.93
CA CYS A 435 20.03 7.04 -9.29
C CYS A 435 19.24 6.03 -10.13
N TYR A 436 17.94 6.26 -10.26
CA TYR A 436 17.04 5.44 -11.07
C TYR A 436 17.47 5.39 -12.55
N GLU A 437 17.84 6.52 -13.13
CA GLU A 437 18.29 6.62 -14.53
C GLU A 437 19.52 5.75 -14.80
N ARG A 438 20.49 5.76 -13.89
CA ARG A 438 21.67 4.90 -13.98
C ARG A 438 21.29 3.41 -13.97
N ARG A 439 20.28 3.03 -13.15
CA ARG A 439 19.82 1.63 -13.11
C ARG A 439 19.17 1.21 -14.43
N ILE A 440 18.34 2.05 -15.03
CA ILE A 440 17.74 1.77 -16.33
C ILE A 440 18.82 1.59 -17.40
N LEU A 441 19.76 2.52 -17.48
CA LEU A 441 20.86 2.44 -18.43
C LEU A 441 21.70 1.17 -18.22
N ALA A 442 22.02 0.84 -16.97
CA ALA A 442 22.76 -0.38 -16.63
C ALA A 442 22.02 -1.66 -17.03
N LYS A 443 20.70 -1.71 -16.81
CA LYS A 443 19.85 -2.83 -17.24
C LYS A 443 19.89 -3.01 -18.76
N GLU A 444 19.78 -1.93 -19.51
CA GLU A 444 19.77 -1.96 -20.97
C GLU A 444 21.14 -2.41 -21.53
N ILE A 445 22.24 -1.87 -21.01
CA ILE A 445 23.60 -2.27 -21.37
C ILE A 445 23.81 -3.76 -21.06
N ALA A 446 23.45 -4.20 -19.85
CA ALA A 446 23.56 -5.60 -19.46
C ALA A 446 22.74 -6.53 -20.36
N ARG A 447 21.54 -6.09 -20.79
CA ARG A 447 20.72 -6.82 -21.75
C ARG A 447 21.41 -6.97 -23.11
N ARG A 448 21.98 -5.90 -23.65
CA ARG A 448 22.71 -5.93 -24.93
C ARG A 448 23.94 -6.83 -24.87
N ILE A 449 24.71 -6.74 -23.78
CA ILE A 449 25.88 -7.62 -23.57
C ILE A 449 25.42 -9.07 -23.46
N PHE A 450 24.32 -9.34 -22.71
CA PHE A 450 23.79 -10.69 -22.55
C PHE A 450 23.37 -11.30 -23.89
N VAL A 451 22.56 -10.60 -24.68
CA VAL A 451 22.05 -11.09 -25.97
C VAL A 451 23.18 -11.35 -26.97
N LYS A 452 24.26 -10.53 -26.93
CA LYS A 452 25.42 -10.71 -27.84
C LYS A 452 26.33 -11.89 -27.47
N ASN A 453 26.39 -12.27 -26.20
CA ASN A 453 27.39 -13.21 -25.70
C ASN A 453 26.83 -14.51 -25.15
N PHE A 454 25.52 -14.61 -24.89
CA PHE A 454 24.91 -15.78 -24.29
C PHE A 454 23.72 -16.28 -25.12
N ASN A 455 23.64 -17.61 -25.28
CA ASN A 455 22.50 -18.30 -25.88
C ASN A 455 21.63 -18.96 -24.81
N LYS A 456 20.35 -19.16 -25.10
CA LYS A 456 19.43 -19.90 -24.22
C LYS A 456 20.02 -21.31 -23.93
N GLY A 457 20.15 -21.64 -22.65
CA GLY A 457 20.69 -22.95 -22.22
C GLY A 457 22.22 -23.04 -22.14
N MET A 458 22.98 -21.98 -22.42
CA MET A 458 24.43 -21.96 -22.29
C MET A 458 24.84 -22.10 -20.82
N LYS A 459 25.57 -23.18 -20.50
CA LYS A 459 26.06 -23.48 -19.14
C LYS A 459 27.59 -23.40 -19.04
N ASP A 460 28.26 -22.78 -20.01
CA ASP A 460 29.69 -22.76 -20.04
C ASP A 460 30.27 -21.65 -19.14
N PHE A 461 30.89 -22.09 -18.06
CA PHE A 461 31.48 -21.21 -17.04
C PHE A 461 32.69 -20.41 -17.56
N GLU A 462 33.47 -20.94 -18.50
CA GLU A 462 34.61 -20.22 -19.07
C GLU A 462 34.17 -19.05 -19.97
N VAL A 463 33.03 -19.20 -20.65
CA VAL A 463 32.42 -18.09 -21.41
C VAL A 463 31.99 -16.99 -20.47
N ILE A 464 31.34 -17.34 -19.34
CA ILE A 464 30.90 -16.39 -18.30
C ILE A 464 32.12 -15.60 -17.80
N LYS A 465 33.19 -16.28 -17.40
CA LYS A 465 34.44 -15.64 -16.96
C LYS A 465 35.03 -14.74 -18.04
N GLY A 466 35.08 -15.21 -19.28
CA GLY A 466 35.61 -14.45 -20.41
C GLY A 466 34.84 -13.16 -20.68
N VAL A 467 33.50 -13.16 -20.51
CA VAL A 467 32.66 -11.96 -20.63
C VAL A 467 32.92 -11.00 -19.47
N PHE A 468 32.97 -11.50 -18.22
CA PHE A 468 33.27 -10.64 -17.08
C PHE A 468 34.68 -10.05 -17.11
N ALA A 469 35.68 -10.78 -17.57
CA ALA A 469 37.03 -10.26 -17.74
C ALA A 469 37.10 -9.06 -18.73
N LYS A 470 36.16 -8.99 -19.68
CA LYS A 470 36.06 -7.93 -20.69
C LYS A 470 34.93 -6.93 -20.41
N ILE A 471 34.24 -7.02 -19.27
CA ILE A 471 33.00 -6.28 -19.06
C ILE A 471 33.18 -4.76 -19.12
N SER A 472 34.30 -4.23 -18.65
CA SER A 472 34.59 -2.80 -18.73
C SER A 472 34.65 -2.33 -20.19
N ARG A 473 35.36 -3.09 -21.05
CA ARG A 473 35.44 -2.81 -22.50
C ARG A 473 34.07 -2.97 -23.18
N LEU A 474 33.35 -4.03 -22.85
CA LEU A 474 32.01 -4.27 -23.40
C LEU A 474 31.02 -3.17 -23.01
N THR A 475 31.08 -2.70 -21.76
CA THR A 475 30.24 -1.59 -21.29
C THR A 475 30.56 -0.29 -22.02
N LYS A 476 31.86 0.03 -22.19
CA LYS A 476 32.29 1.21 -22.94
C LYS A 476 31.82 1.19 -24.40
N ASN A 477 31.82 0.03 -25.04
CA ASN A 477 31.38 -0.12 -26.43
C ASN A 477 29.86 0.09 -26.63
N GLU A 478 29.08 0.08 -25.56
CA GLU A 478 27.63 0.31 -25.59
C GLU A 478 27.23 1.76 -25.23
N LEU A 479 28.23 2.61 -24.93
CA LEU A 479 28.05 4.00 -24.47
C LEU A 479 28.66 4.98 -25.45
N ASN A 480 28.23 6.23 -25.37
CA ASN A 480 28.97 7.37 -25.92
C ASN A 480 30.10 7.76 -24.94
N ASP A 481 31.19 8.32 -25.45
CA ASP A 481 32.48 8.47 -24.71
C ASP A 481 32.41 9.22 -23.36
N GLU A 482 31.34 9.94 -23.06
CA GLU A 482 31.20 10.75 -21.82
C GLU A 482 30.39 10.07 -20.68
N GLU A 483 29.71 8.96 -20.92
CA GLU A 483 28.75 8.36 -19.97
C GLU A 483 29.35 7.28 -19.06
N PHE A 484 30.61 6.88 -19.26
CA PHE A 484 31.21 5.79 -18.50
C PHE A 484 31.63 6.22 -17.09
N SER A 485 31.14 5.52 -16.08
CA SER A 485 31.58 5.66 -14.69
C SER A 485 31.79 4.29 -14.02
N GLN A 486 32.56 4.25 -12.93
CA GLN A 486 32.80 3.01 -12.17
C GLN A 486 31.51 2.53 -11.50
N GLU A 487 30.65 3.46 -11.08
CA GLU A 487 29.34 3.13 -10.50
C GLU A 487 28.40 2.53 -11.55
N LEU A 488 28.43 3.03 -12.79
CA LEU A 488 27.65 2.44 -13.88
C LEU A 488 28.15 1.04 -14.20
N LEU A 489 29.48 0.85 -14.29
CA LEU A 489 30.08 -0.47 -14.51
C LEU A 489 29.67 -1.47 -13.40
N ALA A 490 29.67 -1.05 -12.14
CA ALA A 490 29.22 -1.87 -11.03
C ALA A 490 27.74 -2.29 -11.19
N CYS A 491 26.88 -1.35 -11.56
CA CYS A 491 25.47 -1.65 -11.85
C CYS A 491 25.33 -2.63 -13.03
N VAL A 492 26.07 -2.44 -14.12
CA VAL A 492 26.05 -3.35 -15.29
C VAL A 492 26.49 -4.76 -14.89
N LYS A 493 27.53 -4.89 -14.05
CA LYS A 493 27.99 -6.19 -13.53
C LYS A 493 26.87 -6.93 -12.78
N VAL A 494 26.15 -6.24 -11.88
CA VAL A 494 25.04 -6.84 -11.12
C VAL A 494 23.93 -7.28 -12.06
N HIS A 495 23.48 -6.41 -12.94
CA HIS A 495 22.38 -6.72 -13.86
C HIS A 495 22.74 -7.83 -14.85
N LEU A 496 23.98 -7.86 -15.36
CA LEU A 496 24.45 -8.92 -16.24
C LEU A 496 24.51 -10.26 -15.50
N TRP A 497 25.06 -10.27 -14.28
CA TRP A 497 25.13 -11.47 -13.45
C TRP A 497 23.72 -12.05 -13.17
N ARG A 498 22.77 -11.20 -12.79
CA ARG A 498 21.38 -11.62 -12.55
C ARG A 498 20.74 -12.20 -13.81
N ARG A 499 20.97 -11.58 -14.99
CA ARG A 499 20.50 -12.13 -16.26
C ARG A 499 21.11 -13.49 -16.59
N ILE A 500 22.37 -13.71 -16.31
CA ILE A 500 23.03 -15.01 -16.51
C ILE A 500 22.42 -16.05 -15.59
N VAL A 501 22.27 -15.77 -14.31
CA VAL A 501 21.74 -16.72 -13.31
C VAL A 501 20.30 -17.10 -13.62
N TYR A 502 19.45 -16.13 -13.92
CA TYR A 502 18.02 -16.36 -14.09
C TYR A 502 17.60 -16.55 -15.55
N GLY A 503 18.32 -15.97 -16.49
CA GLY A 503 17.98 -16.03 -17.90
C GLY A 503 18.46 -17.29 -18.62
N THR A 504 19.45 -18.03 -18.06
CA THR A 504 19.99 -19.26 -18.66
C THR A 504 19.53 -20.54 -17.99
N GLY A 505 18.79 -20.46 -16.87
CA GLY A 505 18.44 -21.64 -16.05
C GLY A 505 19.66 -22.34 -15.45
N ILE A 506 20.81 -21.66 -15.42
CA ILE A 506 22.01 -22.19 -14.78
C ILE A 506 21.79 -22.14 -13.27
N GLY A 507 21.58 -23.28 -12.64
CA GLY A 507 21.72 -23.45 -11.19
C GLY A 507 23.19 -23.27 -10.80
N VAL A 508 23.74 -22.10 -11.04
CA VAL A 508 25.16 -21.84 -10.82
C VAL A 508 25.41 -21.73 -9.33
N ASN A 509 26.44 -22.41 -8.88
CA ASN A 509 26.95 -22.24 -7.54
C ASN A 509 27.30 -20.76 -7.32
N LYS A 510 26.38 -20.03 -6.66
CA LYS A 510 26.48 -18.58 -6.41
C LYS A 510 27.86 -18.15 -5.92
N ARG A 511 28.54 -19.00 -5.13
CA ARG A 511 29.88 -18.74 -4.57
C ARG A 511 30.97 -18.57 -5.63
N ILE A 512 30.87 -19.27 -6.75
CA ILE A 512 31.92 -19.27 -7.79
C ILE A 512 31.84 -18.00 -8.64
N ILE A 513 30.63 -17.58 -8.99
CA ILE A 513 30.44 -16.33 -9.75
C ILE A 513 30.77 -15.12 -8.87
N HIS A 514 30.37 -15.15 -7.62
CA HIS A 514 30.66 -14.13 -6.64
C HIS A 514 32.16 -13.85 -6.50
N ASN A 515 32.99 -14.91 -6.42
CA ASN A 515 34.44 -14.80 -6.36
C ASN A 515 35.06 -14.27 -7.68
N SER A 516 34.41 -14.52 -8.82
CA SER A 516 34.85 -14.00 -10.12
C SER A 516 34.53 -12.53 -10.30
N LEU A 517 33.36 -12.08 -9.76
CA LEU A 517 32.99 -10.66 -9.75
C LEU A 517 33.89 -9.80 -8.85
N ARG A 518 34.36 -10.35 -7.73
CA ARG A 518 35.31 -9.66 -6.83
C ARG A 518 36.69 -9.51 -7.41
N LYS A 519 37.09 -10.39 -8.33
CA LYS A 519 38.43 -10.38 -8.95
C LYS A 519 38.49 -9.64 -10.28
N SER A 520 37.36 -9.28 -10.88
CA SER A 520 37.26 -8.47 -12.11
C SER A 520 36.93 -7.02 -11.78
#